data_4c43327ffef870f1efeba661d39b2c89
#
_entry.id   4c43327ffef870f1efeba661d39b2c89
#
_cell.length_a   1.000
_cell.length_b   1.000
_cell.length_c   1.000
_cell.angle_alpha   90.00
_cell.angle_beta   90.00
_cell.angle_gamma   90.00
#
_symmetry.space_group_name_H-M   'P 1'
#
loop_
_entity.id
_entity.type
_entity.pdbx_description
1 polymer ?
#
loop_
_entity_poly.entity_id
_entity_poly.type
_entity_poly.pdbx_seq_one_letter_code
_entity_poly.pdbx_strand_id
1 'polypeptide(L)'
;MSDPEAKPTETLIYVDISTAPIISFDIAPAHGIMANTVQIELASRTLNPLPDGSVEVKFVTTGRLRCSQAAAMHLRNALDASLKMFEAPPQTPGPAAASSKLN
;
A
#
# COMPACT_ATOMS: atom_id res chain seq x y z
N MET A 1 -33.66 -11.30 8.96
CA MET A 1 -33.38 -11.24 8.71
C MET A 1 -32.78 -11.11 8.42
N SER A 2 -32.69 -11.03 8.31
CA SER A 2 -32.17 -10.83 7.97
C SER A 2 -31.54 -10.73 7.45
N ASP A 3 -31.50 -10.63 7.13
CA ASP A 3 -30.99 -10.57 6.64
C ASP A 3 -30.53 -10.62 6.05
N PRO A 4 -30.83 -10.58 5.83
CA PRO A 4 -30.46 -10.57 5.15
C PRO A 4 -29.75 -10.52 4.71
N GLU A 5 -29.69 -10.20 4.74
CA GLU A 5 -29.08 -10.04 4.45
C GLU A 5 -28.33 -10.43 4.04
N ALA A 6 -28.34 -10.57 4.05
CA ALA A 6 -27.70 -10.91 3.77
C ALA A 6 -27.10 -11.32 3.22
N LYS A 7 -26.96 -11.17 2.75
CA LYS A 7 -26.35 -11.47 2.25
C LYS A 7 -25.47 -11.79 2.20
N PRO A 8 -25.26 -11.68 2.20
CA PRO A 8 -24.41 -12.02 2.16
C PRO A 8 -23.66 -12.62 1.94
N THR A 9 -23.69 -12.52 1.87
CA THR A 9 -23.12 -13.27 1.76
C THR A 9 -22.53 -13.44 0.79
N GLU A 10 -22.33 -12.76 0.40
CA GLU A 10 -21.82 -12.93 -0.60
C GLU A 10 -20.55 -13.31 -0.50
N THR A 11 -20.11 -14.15 -1.06
CA THR A 11 -18.79 -14.60 -1.10
C THR A 11 -17.99 -13.76 -2.04
N LEU A 12 -16.95 -13.19 -1.58
CA LEU A 12 -16.09 -12.44 -2.47
C LEU A 12 -15.25 -13.43 -3.25
N ILE A 13 -15.24 -13.27 -4.53
CA ILE A 13 -14.40 -14.09 -5.37
C ILE A 13 -13.22 -13.26 -5.77
N TYR A 14 -12.03 -13.71 -5.38
CA TYR A 14 -10.80 -12.99 -5.68
C TYR A 14 -9.98 -13.81 -6.67
N VAL A 15 -9.66 -13.22 -7.80
CA VAL A 15 -8.85 -13.87 -8.83
C VAL A 15 -7.51 -13.16 -8.90
N ASP A 16 -6.45 -13.90 -8.68
CA ASP A 16 -5.11 -13.35 -8.71
C ASP A 16 -4.59 -13.41 -10.14
N ILE A 17 -4.28 -12.27 -10.70
CA ILE A 17 -3.76 -12.18 -12.05
C ILE A 17 -2.29 -11.83 -11.98
N SER A 18 -1.45 -12.76 -12.40
CA SER A 18 -0.01 -12.61 -12.22
C SER A 18 0.58 -11.44 -12.98
N THR A 19 -0.12 -10.95 -13.99
CA THR A 19 0.38 -9.82 -14.76
C THR A 19 -0.05 -8.48 -14.20
N ALA A 20 -0.80 -8.45 -13.08
CA ALA A 20 -1.16 -7.19 -12.48
C ALA A 20 0.11 -6.46 -12.04
N PRO A 21 0.17 -5.14 -12.26
CA PRO A 21 1.39 -4.42 -11.96
C PRO A 21 1.65 -4.34 -10.46
N ILE A 22 2.91 -4.34 -10.10
CA ILE A 22 3.33 -4.09 -8.74
C ILE A 22 3.89 -2.68 -8.73
N ILE A 23 3.37 -1.85 -7.84
CA ILE A 23 3.82 -0.47 -7.75
C ILE A 23 4.61 -0.33 -6.45
N SER A 24 5.85 0.08 -6.58
CA SER A 24 6.69 0.35 -5.42
C SER A 24 6.88 1.85 -5.30
N PHE A 25 6.94 2.34 -4.09
CA PHE A 25 7.15 3.76 -3.90
C PHE A 25 7.72 4.01 -2.51
N ASP A 26 8.30 5.18 -2.34
CA ASP A 26 8.87 5.57 -1.06
C ASP A 26 8.06 6.68 -0.41
N ILE A 27 7.44 7.53 -1.20
CA ILE A 27 6.65 8.65 -0.66
C ILE A 27 5.37 8.83 -1.47
N ALA A 28 4.42 9.50 -0.86
CA ALA A 28 3.20 9.94 -1.52
C ALA A 28 3.20 11.46 -1.48
N PRO A 29 3.88 12.10 -2.43
CA PRO A 29 4.14 13.55 -2.31
C PRO A 29 2.94 14.44 -2.55
N ALA A 30 1.88 13.95 -3.12
CA ALA A 30 0.71 14.77 -3.39
C ALA A 30 -0.55 13.94 -3.31
N HIS A 31 -1.61 14.59 -2.88
CA HIS A 31 -2.91 13.94 -2.80
C HIS A 31 -4.00 15.00 -2.93
N GLY A 32 -5.17 14.58 -3.30
CA GLY A 32 -6.29 15.51 -3.41
C GLY A 32 -7.54 14.80 -3.86
N ILE A 33 -8.57 15.60 -4.05
CA ILE A 33 -9.85 15.10 -4.52
C ILE A 33 -10.19 15.88 -5.79
N MET A 34 -10.55 15.16 -6.82
CA MET A 34 -10.97 15.77 -8.07
C MET A 34 -12.13 14.97 -8.61
N ALA A 35 -13.22 15.66 -8.94
CA ALA A 35 -14.41 15.00 -9.48
C ALA A 35 -14.87 13.86 -8.56
N ASN A 36 -14.86 14.12 -7.26
CA ASN A 36 -15.32 13.16 -6.26
C ASN A 36 -14.46 11.88 -6.22
N THR A 37 -13.26 11.95 -6.72
CA THR A 37 -12.34 10.81 -6.75
C THR A 37 -11.09 11.19 -5.97
N VAL A 38 -10.65 10.27 -5.13
CA VAL A 38 -9.41 10.48 -4.39
C VAL A 38 -8.25 10.19 -5.34
N GLN A 39 -7.25 11.05 -5.33
CA GLN A 39 -6.07 10.86 -6.16
C GLN A 39 -4.83 11.03 -5.30
N ILE A 40 -3.88 10.12 -5.47
CA ILE A 40 -2.64 10.14 -4.73
C ILE A 40 -1.50 9.86 -5.68
N GLU A 41 -0.46 10.70 -5.64
CA GLU A 41 0.73 10.48 -6.44
C GLU A 41 1.72 9.68 -5.62
N LEU A 42 2.37 8.74 -6.26
CA LEU A 42 3.36 7.89 -5.62
C LEU A 42 4.70 8.08 -6.33
N ALA A 43 5.78 8.16 -5.56
CA ALA A 43 7.09 8.39 -6.14
C ALA A 43 8.14 7.57 -5.41
N SER A 44 9.18 7.21 -6.14
CA SER A 44 10.31 6.49 -5.58
C SER A 44 11.54 7.36 -5.61
N ARG A 45 12.39 7.16 -4.62
CA ARG A 45 13.65 7.86 -4.55
C ARG A 45 14.65 7.20 -5.48
N THR A 46 15.34 7.99 -6.26
CA THR A 46 16.39 7.48 -7.12
C THR A 46 17.68 8.23 -6.81
N LEU A 47 18.78 7.54 -7.01
CA LEU A 47 20.10 8.13 -6.82
C LEU A 47 20.71 8.36 -8.18
N ASN A 48 21.15 9.57 -8.42
CA ASN A 48 21.72 9.93 -9.71
C ASN A 48 23.16 10.39 -9.48
N PRO A 49 24.14 9.56 -9.83
CA PRO A 49 25.53 9.98 -9.65
C PRO A 49 25.88 11.11 -10.61
N LEU A 50 26.59 12.08 -10.14
CA LEU A 50 27.00 13.22 -10.94
C LEU A 50 28.47 13.14 -11.29
N PRO A 51 28.89 13.85 -12.34
CA PRO A 51 30.27 13.75 -12.78
C PRO A 51 31.28 14.16 -11.72
N ASP A 52 30.93 15.03 -10.79
CA ASP A 52 31.86 15.46 -9.77
C ASP A 52 31.98 14.49 -8.61
N GLY A 53 31.34 13.35 -8.71
CA GLY A 53 31.41 12.35 -7.64
C GLY A 53 30.33 12.43 -6.61
N SER A 54 29.51 13.46 -6.65
CA SER A 54 28.40 13.57 -5.70
C SER A 54 27.22 12.78 -6.23
N VAL A 55 26.21 12.66 -5.40
CA VAL A 55 25.01 11.92 -5.76
C VAL A 55 23.81 12.81 -5.54
N GLU A 56 23.00 12.94 -6.56
CA GLU A 56 21.78 13.71 -6.48
C GLU A 56 20.62 12.77 -6.16
N VAL A 57 19.77 13.17 -5.25
CA VAL A 57 18.58 12.37 -4.89
C VAL A 57 17.38 12.99 -5.57
N LYS A 58 16.64 12.19 -6.30
CA LYS A 58 15.42 12.64 -6.95
C LYS A 58 14.27 11.73 -6.60
N PHE A 59 13.08 12.27 -6.62
CA PHE A 59 11.88 11.45 -6.48
C PHE A 59 11.16 11.45 -7.82
N VAL A 60 10.92 10.26 -8.33
CA VAL A 60 10.31 10.09 -9.65
C VAL A 60 8.98 9.39 -9.49
N THR A 61 7.96 9.89 -10.15
CA THR A 61 6.63 9.28 -10.08
C THR A 61 6.69 7.84 -10.55
N THR A 62 6.17 6.95 -9.71
CA THR A 62 6.10 5.54 -10.08
C THR A 62 4.67 5.08 -10.27
N GLY A 63 3.71 5.84 -9.83
CA GLY A 63 2.33 5.47 -10.02
C GLY A 63 1.38 6.51 -9.50
N ARG A 64 0.13 6.31 -9.80
CA ARG A 64 -0.94 7.18 -9.34
C ARG A 64 -2.11 6.32 -8.93
N LEU A 65 -2.69 6.64 -7.79
CA LEU A 65 -3.89 5.97 -7.33
C LEU A 65 -5.07 6.87 -7.56
N ARG A 66 -6.13 6.31 -8.07
CA ARG A 66 -7.41 7.02 -8.21
C ARG A 66 -8.49 6.06 -7.78
N CYS A 67 -9.33 6.50 -6.86
CA CYS A 67 -10.33 5.62 -6.35
C CYS A 67 -11.46 6.40 -5.71
N SER A 68 -12.56 5.69 -5.44
CA SER A 68 -13.68 6.28 -4.75
C SER A 68 -13.34 6.49 -3.29
N GLN A 69 -14.19 7.24 -2.61
CA GLN A 69 -14.03 7.43 -1.19
C GLN A 69 -14.07 6.10 -0.45
N ALA A 70 -14.99 5.23 -0.82
CA ALA A 70 -15.11 3.94 -0.16
C ALA A 70 -13.84 3.10 -0.37
N ALA A 71 -13.30 3.10 -1.58
CA ALA A 71 -12.08 2.36 -1.85
C ALA A 71 -10.91 2.94 -1.07
N ALA A 72 -10.86 4.27 -0.94
CA ALA A 72 -9.79 4.89 -0.16
C ALA A 72 -9.88 4.49 1.31
N MET A 73 -11.08 4.40 1.86
CA MET A 73 -11.25 3.95 3.23
C MET A 73 -10.82 2.52 3.41
N HIS A 74 -11.12 1.70 2.41
CA HIS A 74 -10.71 0.31 2.43
C HIS A 74 -9.20 0.19 2.46
N LEU A 75 -8.54 0.99 1.62
CA LEU A 75 -7.08 1.00 1.57
C LEU A 75 -6.50 1.52 2.87
N ARG A 76 -7.09 2.57 3.43
CA ARG A 76 -6.62 3.12 4.68
C ARG A 76 -6.65 2.06 5.78
N ASN A 77 -7.75 1.30 5.84
CA ASN A 77 -7.87 0.28 6.87
C ASN A 77 -6.84 -0.82 6.69
N ALA A 78 -6.56 -1.19 5.45
CA ALA A 78 -5.54 -2.19 5.17
C ALA A 78 -4.15 -1.69 5.56
N LEU A 79 -3.88 -0.42 5.27
CA LEU A 79 -2.60 0.17 5.65
C LEU A 79 -2.46 0.26 7.16
N ASP A 80 -3.50 0.68 7.85
CA ASP A 80 -3.44 0.76 9.31
C ASP A 80 -3.19 -0.61 9.92
N ALA A 81 -3.87 -1.63 9.43
CA ALA A 81 -3.66 -2.98 9.95
C ALA A 81 -2.24 -3.47 9.68
N SER A 82 -1.73 -3.17 8.49
CA SER A 82 -0.37 -3.58 8.15
C SER A 82 0.66 -2.88 9.00
N LEU A 83 0.47 -1.59 9.24
CA LEU A 83 1.41 -0.84 10.05
C LEU A 83 1.43 -1.32 11.49
N LYS A 84 0.30 -1.78 11.99
CA LYS A 84 0.27 -2.33 13.33
C LYS A 84 1.09 -3.60 13.46
N MET A 85 1.27 -4.32 12.38
CA MET A 85 2.11 -5.51 12.45
C MET A 85 3.55 -5.15 12.75
N PHE A 86 4.02 -3.98 12.31
CA PHE A 86 5.36 -3.55 12.66
C PHE A 86 5.47 -3.18 14.13
N GLU A 87 4.39 -2.75 14.73
CA GLU A 87 4.41 -2.34 16.11
C GLU A 87 4.20 -3.49 17.08
N ALA A 88 3.79 -4.64 16.57
CA ALA A 88 3.48 -5.74 17.44
C ALA A 88 4.67 -6.13 18.27
N PRO A 89 4.47 -6.35 19.53
CA PRO A 89 5.60 -6.75 20.36
C PRO A 89 6.05 -8.11 19.94
N PRO A 90 7.29 -8.31 20.06
CA PRO A 90 7.80 -9.59 19.65
C PRO A 90 7.34 -10.52 20.63
N GLN A 91 6.51 -11.23 20.53
CA GLN A 91 6.16 -12.07 21.39
C GLN A 91 6.87 -13.18 21.31
N THR A 92 7.15 -13.68 21.35
CA THR A 92 7.67 -14.75 21.31
C THR A 92 8.50 -15.18 20.95
N PRO A 93 8.94 -15.41 21.07
CA PRO A 93 9.79 -15.84 20.88
C PRO A 93 10.05 -16.78 20.20
N GLY A 94 9.77 -17.08 19.85
CA GLY A 94 10.05 -18.07 19.17
C GLY A 94 10.93 -17.84 18.16
N PRO A 95 11.69 -18.68 17.89
CA PRO A 95 12.58 -18.57 16.79
C PRO A 95 11.81 -18.42 15.54
N ALA A 96 10.74 -19.00 15.49
CA ALA A 96 10.00 -18.90 14.30
C ALA A 96 9.67 -17.50 14.01
N ALA A 97 9.38 -16.78 15.00
CA ALA A 97 9.03 -15.45 14.73
C ALA A 97 10.13 -14.76 14.08
N ALA A 98 11.26 -15.02 14.49
CA ALA A 98 12.32 -14.34 13.90
C ALA A 98 12.37 -14.58 12.48
N SER A 99 12.24 -15.75 12.12
CA SER A 99 12.44 -15.98 10.76
C SER A 99 11.46 -15.29 9.99
N SER A 100 10.51 -15.16 10.48
CA SER A 100 9.65 -14.64 9.61
C SER A 100 9.89 -13.35 9.28
N LYS A 101 10.43 -13.15 9.41
CA LYS A 101 10.49 -12.07 8.93
C LYS A 101 10.99 -11.88 8.01
N LEU A 102 11.20 -12.06 7.57
CA LEU A 102 11.58 -11.92 6.71
C LEU A 102 11.23 -11.59 6.01
N ASN A 103 11.01 -11.44 5.87
CA ASN A 103 10.65 -11.10 5.33
C ASN A 103 10.47 -10.67 5.13
#